data_56dc4413cc10be4a632585ee2f26708d
#
_entry.id   56dc4413cc10be4a632585ee2f26708d
#
_cell.length_a   1.000
_cell.length_b   1.000
_cell.length_c   1.000
_cell.angle_alpha   90.00
_cell.angle_beta   90.00
_cell.angle_gamma   90.00
#
_symmetry.space_group_name_H-M   'P 1'
#
loop_
_entity.id
_entity.type
_entity.pdbx_description
1 polymer ?
#
loop_
_entity_poly.entity_id
_entity_poly.type
_entity_poly.pdbx_seq_one_letter_code
_entity_poly.pdbx_strand_id
1 'polypeptide(L)'
;LANQASGSSTSTNSGQAARELIEKGYINVYFDFNSSTPQKSSLWAVDFVANYLKQNSGASVNAIGYADEKGSENYNQKLSAKRAEVIKQLLVDRGISASQLSFEGKGEDKSVNANSSNARQLARRVTFELK
;
A
#
# COMPACT_ATOMS: atom_id res chain seq x y z
N LEU A 1 -27.43 -22.88 4.14
CA LEU A 1 -26.93 -22.89 5.46
C LEU A 1 -26.96 -21.54 6.15
N ALA A 2 -26.40 -21.54 7.29
CA ALA A 2 -26.32 -20.35 8.11
C ALA A 2 -25.68 -19.18 7.40
N ASN A 3 -24.89 -19.43 6.39
CA ASN A 3 -24.21 -18.35 5.68
C ASN A 3 -25.17 -17.40 4.97
N GLN A 4 -26.36 -17.80 4.63
CA GLN A 4 -27.31 -16.88 4.03
C GLN A 4 -27.82 -15.88 5.04
N ALA A 5 -28.15 -16.35 6.23
CA ALA A 5 -28.60 -15.47 7.28
C ALA A 5 -27.49 -14.52 7.72
N SER A 6 -26.26 -14.97 7.60
CA SER A 6 -25.13 -14.16 8.01
C SER A 6 -24.56 -13.28 6.92
N GLY A 7 -25.25 -13.14 5.79
CA GLY A 7 -24.75 -12.36 4.67
C GLY A 7 -24.31 -10.96 5.05
N SER A 8 -25.18 -10.19 5.73
CA SER A 8 -24.81 -8.84 6.10
C SER A 8 -23.75 -8.82 7.21
N SER A 9 -23.80 -9.77 8.15
CA SER A 9 -22.76 -9.90 9.13
C SER A 9 -21.43 -10.23 8.51
N THR A 10 -21.43 -11.12 7.53
CA THR A 10 -20.22 -11.49 6.82
C THR A 10 -19.64 -10.27 6.12
N SER A 11 -20.48 -9.47 5.48
CA SER A 11 -20.04 -8.25 4.82
C SER A 11 -19.38 -7.29 5.81
N THR A 12 -20.00 -7.10 6.98
CA THR A 12 -19.45 -6.25 8.02
C THR A 12 -18.11 -6.80 8.53
N ASN A 13 -18.07 -8.10 8.78
CA ASN A 13 -16.86 -8.76 9.25
C ASN A 13 -15.74 -8.68 8.22
N SER A 14 -16.09 -8.80 6.94
CA SER A 14 -15.12 -8.65 5.86
C SER A 14 -14.53 -7.25 5.83
N GLY A 15 -15.36 -6.23 6.05
CA GLY A 15 -14.90 -4.86 6.10
C GLY A 15 -13.95 -4.63 7.26
N GLN A 16 -14.27 -5.17 8.44
CA GLN A 16 -13.40 -5.06 9.59
C GLN A 16 -12.11 -5.83 9.40
N ALA A 17 -12.18 -7.01 8.83
CA ALA A 17 -10.99 -7.82 8.59
C ALA A 17 -10.06 -7.12 7.58
N ALA A 18 -10.63 -6.56 6.52
CA ALA A 18 -9.85 -5.81 5.54
C ALA A 18 -9.17 -4.61 6.18
N ARG A 19 -9.92 -3.86 6.98
CA ARG A 19 -9.39 -2.71 7.69
C ARG A 19 -8.22 -3.08 8.58
N GLU A 20 -8.36 -4.16 9.35
CA GLU A 20 -7.30 -4.60 10.25
C GLU A 20 -6.05 -4.99 9.49
N LEU A 21 -6.19 -5.69 8.37
CA LEU A 21 -5.03 -6.09 7.57
C LEU A 21 -4.28 -4.88 7.05
N ILE A 22 -5.02 -3.85 6.61
CA ILE A 22 -4.40 -2.62 6.15
C ILE A 22 -3.72 -1.90 7.32
N GLU A 23 -4.43 -1.74 8.43
CA GLU A 23 -3.91 -1.01 9.60
C GLU A 23 -2.68 -1.67 10.20
N LYS A 24 -2.61 -3.00 10.16
CA LYS A 24 -1.49 -3.74 10.71
C LYS A 24 -0.29 -3.82 9.77
N GLY A 25 -0.41 -3.25 8.58
CA GLY A 25 0.71 -3.20 7.64
C GLY A 25 0.94 -4.48 6.87
N TYR A 26 -0.08 -5.32 6.74
CA TYR A 26 0.05 -6.58 6.01
C TYR A 26 -0.21 -6.44 4.51
N ILE A 27 -0.68 -5.29 4.07
CA ILE A 27 -1.01 -5.06 2.66
C ILE A 27 0.03 -4.10 2.09
N ASN A 28 0.90 -4.64 1.25
CA ASN A 28 2.03 -3.89 0.72
C ASN A 28 2.21 -4.15 -0.77
N VAL A 29 2.75 -3.16 -1.47
CA VAL A 29 3.15 -3.31 -2.87
C VAL A 29 4.67 -3.21 -2.93
N TYR A 30 5.31 -4.17 -3.59
CA TYR A 30 6.76 -4.25 -3.65
C TYR A 30 7.29 -3.84 -5.01
N PHE A 31 8.55 -3.41 -5.04
CA PHE A 31 9.20 -2.85 -6.22
C PHE A 31 10.59 -3.47 -6.37
N ASP A 32 11.02 -3.58 -7.62
CA ASP A 32 12.38 -3.98 -7.91
C ASP A 32 13.35 -2.84 -7.65
N PHE A 33 14.63 -3.16 -7.59
CA PHE A 33 15.69 -2.18 -7.38
C PHE A 33 15.58 -1.08 -8.45
N ASN A 34 15.70 0.16 -8.03
CA ASN A 34 15.65 1.35 -8.90
C ASN A 34 14.36 1.50 -9.71
N SER A 35 13.31 0.79 -9.36
CA SER A 35 12.07 0.82 -10.12
C SER A 35 10.95 1.49 -9.36
N SER A 36 10.13 2.25 -10.05
CA SER A 36 8.84 2.74 -9.54
C SER A 36 7.66 2.04 -10.22
N THR A 37 7.93 0.94 -10.91
CA THR A 37 6.89 0.08 -11.45
C THR A 37 6.61 -1.04 -10.46
N PRO A 38 5.37 -1.20 -9.99
CA PRO A 38 5.06 -2.25 -9.01
C PRO A 38 5.32 -3.64 -9.58
N GLN A 39 5.80 -4.54 -8.72
CA GLN A 39 5.88 -5.94 -9.11
C GLN A 39 4.47 -6.47 -9.38
N LYS A 40 4.33 -7.23 -10.45
CA LYS A 40 3.02 -7.79 -10.82
C LYS A 40 2.42 -8.64 -9.70
N SER A 41 3.28 -9.35 -8.99
CA SER A 41 2.85 -10.21 -7.89
C SER A 41 2.29 -9.42 -6.70
N SER A 42 2.48 -8.11 -6.69
CA SER A 42 1.98 -7.24 -5.61
C SER A 42 0.71 -6.48 -5.99
N LEU A 43 0.27 -6.55 -7.24
CA LEU A 43 -0.87 -5.72 -7.68
C LEU A 43 -2.17 -6.09 -6.99
N TRP A 44 -2.29 -7.32 -6.46
CA TRP A 44 -3.47 -7.69 -5.69
C TRP A 44 -3.68 -6.76 -4.49
N ALA A 45 -2.59 -6.22 -3.93
CA ALA A 45 -2.69 -5.32 -2.79
C ALA A 45 -3.38 -4.00 -3.17
N VAL A 46 -3.14 -3.51 -4.38
CA VAL A 46 -3.82 -2.32 -4.88
C VAL A 46 -5.32 -2.60 -5.01
N ASP A 47 -5.67 -3.75 -5.58
CA ASP A 47 -7.08 -4.15 -5.71
C ASP A 47 -7.75 -4.31 -4.34
N PHE A 48 -7.02 -4.86 -3.39
CA PHE A 48 -7.52 -5.05 -2.03
C PHE A 48 -7.89 -3.71 -1.40
N VAL A 49 -6.99 -2.74 -1.47
CA VAL A 49 -7.23 -1.41 -0.90
C VAL A 49 -8.35 -0.70 -1.68
N ALA A 50 -8.36 -0.81 -3.01
CA ALA A 50 -9.41 -0.21 -3.82
C ALA A 50 -10.78 -0.73 -3.43
N ASN A 51 -10.91 -2.05 -3.26
CA ASN A 51 -12.18 -2.64 -2.87
C ASN A 51 -12.64 -2.17 -1.50
N TYR A 52 -11.71 -2.06 -0.56
CA TYR A 52 -12.04 -1.54 0.76
C TYR A 52 -12.56 -0.10 0.66
N LEU A 53 -11.88 0.75 -0.09
CA LEU A 53 -12.28 2.15 -0.20
C LEU A 53 -13.60 2.34 -0.95
N LYS A 54 -13.90 1.47 -1.91
CA LYS A 54 -15.18 1.52 -2.62
C LYS A 54 -16.35 1.21 -1.69
N GLN A 55 -16.12 0.31 -0.75
CA GLN A 55 -17.16 -0.08 0.21
C GLN A 55 -17.22 0.85 1.42
N ASN A 56 -16.26 1.75 1.55
CA ASN A 56 -16.16 2.65 2.69
C ASN A 56 -15.82 4.05 2.20
N SER A 57 -16.81 4.71 1.61
CA SER A 57 -16.60 6.00 0.94
C SER A 57 -16.14 7.11 1.88
N GLY A 58 -16.35 6.95 3.18
CA GLY A 58 -15.89 7.90 4.18
C GLY A 58 -14.44 7.67 4.61
N ALA A 59 -13.84 6.55 4.19
CA ALA A 59 -12.46 6.24 4.54
C ALA A 59 -11.49 6.89 3.56
N SER A 60 -10.29 7.17 4.04
CA SER A 60 -9.22 7.66 3.19
C SER A 60 -7.94 6.93 3.54
N VAL A 61 -6.99 6.93 2.61
CA VAL A 61 -5.74 6.21 2.78
C VAL A 61 -4.58 7.08 2.32
N ASN A 62 -3.47 6.97 3.05
CA ASN A 62 -2.21 7.58 2.67
C ASN A 62 -1.29 6.46 2.18
N ALA A 63 -0.82 6.56 0.94
CA ALA A 63 0.16 5.62 0.39
C ALA A 63 1.55 6.10 0.77
N ILE A 64 2.31 5.25 1.45
CA ILE A 64 3.60 5.64 2.00
C ILE A 64 4.67 4.80 1.31
N GLY A 65 5.55 5.48 0.57
CA GLY A 65 6.62 4.82 -0.17
C GLY A 65 7.91 4.78 0.60
N TYR A 66 8.66 3.70 0.40
CA TYR A 66 9.99 3.51 0.95
C TYR A 66 10.95 3.10 -0.14
N ALA A 67 12.21 3.36 0.09
CA ALA A 67 13.29 2.99 -0.81
C ALA A 67 14.44 2.40 0.02
N ASP A 68 15.29 1.65 -0.66
CA ASP A 68 16.45 1.04 -0.01
C ASP A 68 17.60 0.96 -1.02
N GLU A 69 17.64 1.93 -1.89
CA GLU A 69 18.68 2.00 -2.89
C GLU A 69 19.96 2.59 -2.30
N LYS A 70 21.09 2.15 -2.78
CA LYS A 70 22.36 2.80 -2.45
C LYS A 70 22.37 4.16 -3.14
N GLY A 71 22.82 5.16 -2.41
CA GLY A 71 22.86 6.51 -2.94
C GLY A 71 22.48 7.52 -1.88
N SER A 72 22.17 8.73 -2.30
CA SER A 72 21.88 9.81 -1.39
C SER A 72 20.49 9.70 -0.79
N GLU A 73 20.31 10.34 0.36
CA GLU A 73 18.99 10.47 0.96
C GLU A 73 18.03 11.17 0.01
N ASN A 74 18.51 12.14 -0.74
CA ASN A 74 17.70 12.88 -1.69
C ASN A 74 17.17 11.96 -2.80
N TYR A 75 18.03 11.08 -3.29
CA TYR A 75 17.62 10.10 -4.31
C TYR A 75 16.54 9.16 -3.76
N ASN A 76 16.76 8.62 -2.56
CA ASN A 76 15.81 7.71 -1.94
C ASN A 76 14.49 8.42 -1.62
N GLN A 77 14.56 9.68 -1.21
CA GLN A 77 13.35 10.45 -0.94
C GLN A 77 12.51 10.60 -2.21
N LYS A 78 13.15 10.93 -3.33
CA LYS A 78 12.45 11.09 -4.61
C LYS A 78 11.88 9.77 -5.10
N LEU A 79 12.65 8.70 -5.01
CA LEU A 79 12.20 7.39 -5.48
C LEU A 79 11.03 6.87 -4.65
N SER A 80 11.11 7.03 -3.32
CA SER A 80 10.03 6.59 -2.44
C SER A 80 8.75 7.38 -2.70
N ALA A 81 8.86 8.68 -2.93
CA ALA A 81 7.71 9.51 -3.26
C ALA A 81 7.11 9.10 -4.60
N LYS A 82 7.95 8.79 -5.58
CA LYS A 82 7.47 8.34 -6.90
C LYS A 82 6.74 7.02 -6.80
N ARG A 83 7.25 6.09 -6.00
CA ARG A 83 6.57 4.82 -5.77
C ARG A 83 5.18 5.03 -5.18
N ALA A 84 5.08 5.89 -4.18
CA ALA A 84 3.80 6.20 -3.55
C ALA A 84 2.84 6.88 -4.53
N GLU A 85 3.34 7.80 -5.34
CA GLU A 85 2.54 8.49 -6.34
C GLU A 85 1.97 7.52 -7.37
N VAL A 86 2.78 6.57 -7.82
CA VAL A 86 2.34 5.56 -8.79
C VAL A 86 1.19 4.74 -8.21
N ILE A 87 1.29 4.36 -6.94
CA ILE A 87 0.24 3.56 -6.30
C ILE A 87 -1.03 4.39 -6.13
N LYS A 88 -0.91 5.66 -5.76
CA LYS A 88 -2.07 6.54 -5.71
C LYS A 88 -2.77 6.59 -7.08
N GLN A 89 -1.99 6.73 -8.15
CA GLN A 89 -2.56 6.78 -9.49
C GLN A 89 -3.26 5.47 -9.86
N LEU A 90 -2.69 4.33 -9.49
CA LEU A 90 -3.34 3.06 -9.73
C LEU A 90 -4.67 2.93 -9.00
N LEU A 91 -4.77 3.49 -7.80
CA LEU A 91 -6.05 3.52 -7.08
C LEU A 91 -7.07 4.42 -7.80
N VAL A 92 -6.63 5.57 -8.28
CA VAL A 92 -7.50 6.45 -9.09
C VAL A 92 -7.99 5.70 -10.33
N ASP A 93 -7.09 4.98 -11.00
CA ASP A 93 -7.44 4.21 -12.20
C ASP A 93 -8.48 3.13 -11.90
N ARG A 94 -8.54 2.66 -10.67
CA ARG A 94 -9.53 1.68 -10.23
C ARG A 94 -10.83 2.32 -9.72
N GLY A 95 -10.97 3.62 -9.91
CA GLY A 95 -12.21 4.31 -9.60
C GLY A 95 -12.28 4.94 -8.21
N ILE A 96 -11.16 5.03 -7.51
CA ILE A 96 -11.17 5.66 -6.19
C ILE A 96 -11.02 7.17 -6.36
N SER A 97 -11.83 7.92 -5.63
CA SER A 97 -11.79 9.38 -5.66
C SER A 97 -10.46 9.89 -5.14
N ALA A 98 -9.88 10.86 -5.82
CA ALA A 98 -8.64 11.48 -5.36
C ALA A 98 -8.78 12.09 -3.97
N SER A 99 -9.99 12.47 -3.56
CA SER A 99 -10.21 13.04 -2.23
C SER A 99 -10.04 12.03 -1.10
N GLN A 100 -10.07 10.72 -1.42
CA GLN A 100 -9.82 9.66 -0.46
C GLN A 100 -8.34 9.29 -0.37
N LEU A 101 -7.48 9.89 -1.18
CA LEU A 101 -6.12 9.44 -1.38
C LEU A 101 -5.11 10.54 -1.11
N SER A 102 -4.01 10.16 -0.49
CA SER A 102 -2.82 11.00 -0.39
C SER A 102 -1.60 10.08 -0.55
N PHE A 103 -0.42 10.68 -0.73
CA PHE A 103 0.80 9.90 -0.82
C PHE A 103 1.96 10.68 -0.24
N GLU A 104 2.97 9.94 0.22
CA GLU A 104 4.22 10.54 0.66
C GLU A 104 5.35 9.55 0.49
N GLY A 105 6.57 10.06 0.35
CA GLY A 105 7.76 9.25 0.37
C GLY A 105 8.51 9.47 1.65
N LYS A 106 8.96 8.40 2.28
CA LYS A 106 9.74 8.48 3.51
C LYS A 106 11.22 8.17 3.31
N GLY A 107 11.62 7.98 2.06
CA GLY A 107 13.02 7.70 1.75
C GLY A 107 13.43 6.31 2.22
N GLU A 108 14.63 6.21 2.75
CA GLU A 108 15.16 4.94 3.20
C GLU A 108 14.42 4.42 4.44
N ASP A 109 14.08 3.14 4.43
CA ASP A 109 13.52 2.49 5.60
C ASP A 109 14.64 2.06 6.53
N LYS A 110 14.91 2.85 7.53
CA LYS A 110 16.01 2.61 8.47
C LYS A 110 15.72 1.51 9.48
N SER A 111 14.52 0.97 9.48
CA SER A 111 14.16 -0.12 10.39
C SER A 111 14.67 -1.46 9.90
N VAL A 112 15.11 -1.59 8.65
CA VAL A 112 15.57 -2.85 8.10
C VAL A 112 17.09 -2.96 8.17
N ASN A 113 17.59 -4.22 8.18
CA ASN A 113 19.00 -4.49 8.18
C ASN A 113 19.57 -4.29 6.77
N ALA A 114 20.34 -3.23 6.57
CA ALA A 114 20.90 -2.88 5.28
C ALA A 114 21.87 -3.92 4.73
N ASN A 115 22.38 -4.82 5.58
CA ASN A 115 23.31 -5.88 5.14
C ASN A 115 22.59 -7.11 4.61
N SER A 116 21.28 -7.19 4.75
CA SER A 116 20.50 -8.32 4.27
C SER A 116 19.82 -7.95 2.95
N SER A 117 20.12 -8.69 1.89
CA SER A 117 19.45 -8.43 0.60
C SER A 117 17.96 -8.71 0.67
N ASN A 118 17.53 -9.69 1.47
CA ASN A 118 16.11 -9.96 1.66
C ASN A 118 15.43 -8.80 2.37
N ALA A 119 16.04 -8.25 3.41
CA ALA A 119 15.48 -7.11 4.12
C ALA A 119 15.38 -5.89 3.22
N ARG A 120 16.42 -5.64 2.40
CA ARG A 120 16.38 -4.53 1.44
C ARG A 120 15.26 -4.72 0.43
N GLN A 121 15.06 -5.94 -0.06
CA GLN A 121 13.95 -6.20 -0.99
C GLN A 121 12.60 -5.87 -0.36
N LEU A 122 12.41 -6.24 0.91
CA LEU A 122 11.17 -5.95 1.62
C LEU A 122 11.00 -4.45 1.92
N ALA A 123 12.09 -3.71 1.95
CA ALA A 123 12.05 -2.27 2.18
C ALA A 123 11.58 -1.49 0.95
N ARG A 124 11.71 -2.05 -0.25
CA ARG A 124 11.28 -1.38 -1.49
C ARG A 124 9.78 -1.59 -1.67
N ARG A 125 9.00 -0.75 -0.98
CA ARG A 125 7.56 -0.99 -0.92
C ARG A 125 6.77 0.29 -0.77
N VAL A 126 5.46 0.15 -1.00
CA VAL A 126 4.45 1.13 -0.58
C VAL A 126 3.54 0.44 0.41
N THR A 127 3.34 1.06 1.55
CA THR A 127 2.39 0.62 2.56
C THR A 127 1.20 1.57 2.59
N PHE A 128 0.17 1.22 3.34
CA PHE A 128 -1.05 2.01 3.39
C PHE A 128 -1.41 2.35 4.82
N GLU A 129 -1.69 3.62 5.05
CA GLU A 129 -2.14 4.10 6.35
C GLU A 129 -3.57 4.62 6.20
N LEU A 130 -4.50 4.03 6.94
CA LEU A 130 -5.90 4.48 6.94
C LEU A 130 -6.04 5.72 7.82
N LYS A 131 -6.87 6.61 7.38
CA LYS A 131 -7.14 7.86 8.11
C LYS A 131 -8.59 7.97 8.49
#